data_620101f3cd50fbc84e4929bd1c08e539
#
_entry.id   620101f3cd50fbc84e4929bd1c08e539
#
_cell.length_a   1.000
_cell.length_b   1.000
_cell.length_c   1.000
_cell.angle_alpha   90.00
_cell.angle_beta   90.00
_cell.angle_gamma   90.00
#
_symmetry.space_group_name_H-M   'P 1'
#
loop_
_entity.id
_entity.type
_entity.pdbx_description
1 polymer ?
#
loop_
_entity_poly.entity_id
_entity_poly.type
_entity_poly.pdbx_seq_one_letter_code
_entity_poly.pdbx_strand_id
1 'polypeptide(L)'
;MELPERPDSKYFEVHFGEVLDPKVFGAHPIVFRVAKKAPDKMDPDVLALKVDIERTAYKIASLLPESAKRTAYISQIGNLARVGLEDGDFAIARDGLAELKERFVVDEGVQIRRDYILKITAYSVRIGIPCLAVAIGATIALEDYPAILGGLSKRAAKFVALLPYMAWVGWGLALGVCFSAFTRNRSITFDSIGYFDQDLFDPTLRYFFLVIVGLVVSVLLANNWLIAGVTESLLLNNFLKEASVAVLLGILIGYAEPNVTRLVTETLDTIKRRTQ
;
A
#
# COMPACT_ATOMS: atom_id res chain seq x y z
N MET A 1 28.80 23.97 1.60
CA MET A 1 29.90 23.05 1.26
C MET A 1 29.80 22.81 -0.24
N GLU A 2 30.73 23.32 -1.03
CA GLU A 2 30.72 23.12 -2.49
C GLU A 2 31.23 21.71 -2.77
N LEU A 3 30.45 20.95 -3.54
CA LEU A 3 30.84 19.62 -4.00
C LEU A 3 32.02 19.76 -5.01
N PRO A 4 33.01 18.85 -4.98
CA PRO A 4 34.12 18.89 -5.92
C PRO A 4 33.63 18.76 -7.36
N GLU A 5 34.07 19.68 -8.21
CA GLU A 5 33.74 19.68 -9.65
C GLU A 5 34.47 18.51 -10.36
N ARG A 6 33.77 17.82 -11.24
CA ARG A 6 34.35 16.85 -12.17
C ARG A 6 34.36 17.43 -13.59
N PRO A 7 35.51 17.92 -14.09
CA PRO A 7 35.58 18.68 -15.33
C PRO A 7 35.23 17.86 -16.58
N ASP A 8 35.23 16.53 -16.50
CA ASP A 8 35.06 15.63 -17.65
C ASP A 8 33.66 15.03 -17.76
N SER A 9 32.75 15.36 -16.84
CA SER A 9 31.36 14.87 -16.88
C SER A 9 30.61 15.39 -18.09
N LYS A 10 29.93 14.47 -18.82
CA LYS A 10 29.29 14.75 -20.12
C LYS A 10 27.91 15.39 -19.97
N TYR A 11 27.09 14.87 -19.04
CA TYR A 11 25.70 15.32 -18.84
C TYR A 11 25.42 15.74 -17.39
N PHE A 12 25.79 14.89 -16.43
CA PHE A 12 25.59 15.13 -15.02
C PHE A 12 26.83 14.75 -14.22
N GLU A 13 27.05 15.46 -13.12
CA GLU A 13 27.97 15.06 -12.06
C GLU A 13 27.19 14.24 -11.02
N VAL A 14 27.69 13.06 -10.66
CA VAL A 14 27.03 12.14 -9.74
C VAL A 14 27.72 12.18 -8.39
N HIS A 15 26.96 12.56 -7.36
CA HIS A 15 27.44 12.63 -5.99
C HIS A 15 26.65 11.71 -5.08
N PHE A 16 27.34 11.04 -4.15
CA PHE A 16 26.70 10.23 -3.14
C PHE A 16 26.20 11.10 -1.99
N GLY A 17 24.99 10.82 -1.49
CA GLY A 17 24.28 11.66 -0.53
C GLY A 17 24.77 11.61 0.92
N GLU A 18 25.99 11.16 1.19
CA GLU A 18 26.58 11.18 2.56
C GLU A 18 26.73 12.58 3.16
N VAL A 19 26.48 13.64 2.37
CA VAL A 19 26.72 15.04 2.75
C VAL A 19 25.44 15.80 3.12
N LEU A 20 24.27 15.18 2.99
CA LEU A 20 23.00 15.88 3.26
C LEU A 20 22.42 15.45 4.61
N ASP A 21 22.24 16.45 5.49
CA ASP A 21 21.56 16.31 6.78
C ASP A 21 20.24 15.53 6.59
N PRO A 22 20.05 14.38 7.27
CA PRO A 22 18.83 13.56 7.14
C PRO A 22 17.56 14.29 7.57
N LYS A 23 17.66 15.49 8.12
CA LYS A 23 16.53 16.37 8.48
C LYS A 23 16.04 17.24 7.32
N VAL A 24 16.77 17.32 6.22
CA VAL A 24 16.31 18.02 5.02
C VAL A 24 15.43 17.07 4.22
N PHE A 25 14.21 17.48 3.95
CA PHE A 25 13.19 16.79 3.16
C PHE A 25 13.79 16.04 1.96
N GLY A 26 13.68 14.70 1.97
CA GLY A 26 14.11 13.87 0.86
C GLY A 26 15.63 13.82 0.69
N ALA A 27 16.36 13.28 1.69
CA ALA A 27 17.75 12.90 1.48
C ALA A 27 17.83 11.88 0.34
N HIS A 28 18.01 12.37 -0.88
CA HIS A 28 18.24 11.53 -2.05
C HIS A 28 19.59 10.83 -1.85
N PRO A 29 19.64 9.49 -1.91
CA PRO A 29 20.89 8.75 -1.71
C PRO A 29 21.92 9.07 -2.80
N ILE A 30 21.48 9.59 -3.94
CA ILE A 30 22.33 10.03 -5.05
C ILE A 30 21.85 11.41 -5.49
N VAL A 31 22.77 12.36 -5.62
CA VAL A 31 22.49 13.72 -6.06
C VAL A 31 23.13 13.97 -7.44
N PHE A 32 22.34 14.54 -8.34
CA PHE A 32 22.77 14.87 -9.69
C PHE A 32 22.89 16.38 -9.86
N ARG A 33 24.04 16.82 -10.35
CA ARG A 33 24.28 18.21 -10.77
C ARG A 33 24.51 18.24 -12.27
N VAL A 34 23.92 19.21 -12.95
CA VAL A 34 24.15 19.37 -14.39
C VAL A 34 25.62 19.74 -14.61
N ALA A 35 26.30 19.00 -15.47
CA ALA A 35 27.70 19.25 -15.78
C ALA A 35 27.87 20.55 -16.54
N LYS A 36 28.99 21.24 -16.33
CA LYS A 36 29.28 22.53 -17.01
C LYS A 36 29.34 22.43 -18.54
N LYS A 37 29.70 21.25 -19.06
CA LYS A 37 29.80 20.99 -20.50
C LYS A 37 28.53 20.34 -21.06
N ALA A 38 27.44 20.19 -20.23
CA ALA A 38 26.23 19.61 -20.69
C ALA A 38 25.60 20.39 -21.86
N PRO A 39 25.02 19.73 -22.86
CA PRO A 39 24.35 20.41 -23.96
C PRO A 39 23.11 21.15 -23.46
N ASP A 40 22.80 22.31 -24.10
CA ASP A 40 21.63 23.14 -23.74
C ASP A 40 20.32 22.36 -23.79
N LYS A 41 20.24 21.39 -24.70
CA LYS A 41 19.08 20.48 -24.83
C LYS A 41 19.54 19.05 -24.58
N MET A 42 19.13 18.50 -23.45
CA MET A 42 19.42 17.13 -23.09
C MET A 42 18.59 16.14 -23.91
N ASP A 43 19.20 15.03 -24.26
CA ASP A 43 18.51 13.91 -24.91
C ASP A 43 17.44 13.35 -23.96
N PRO A 44 16.20 13.08 -24.43
CA PRO A 44 15.16 12.44 -23.67
C PRO A 44 15.60 11.10 -23.01
N ASP A 45 16.47 10.33 -23.67
CA ASP A 45 17.00 9.07 -23.14
C ASP A 45 17.89 9.28 -21.90
N VAL A 46 18.66 10.36 -21.87
CA VAL A 46 19.48 10.75 -20.69
C VAL A 46 18.60 11.07 -19.50
N LEU A 47 17.53 11.87 -19.73
CA LEU A 47 16.60 12.26 -18.69
C LEU A 47 15.81 11.04 -18.19
N ALA A 48 15.40 10.13 -19.08
CA ALA A 48 14.72 8.89 -18.72
C ALA A 48 15.60 8.00 -17.84
N LEU A 49 16.87 7.82 -18.20
CA LEU A 49 17.83 7.06 -17.40
C LEU A 49 18.04 7.68 -16.02
N LYS A 50 18.22 9.04 -15.96
CA LYS A 50 18.35 9.75 -14.69
C LYS A 50 17.16 9.50 -13.77
N VAL A 51 15.94 9.65 -14.28
CA VAL A 51 14.71 9.42 -13.51
C VAL A 51 14.60 7.96 -13.03
N ASP A 52 14.99 6.99 -13.87
CA ASP A 52 14.96 5.57 -13.50
C ASP A 52 15.99 5.24 -12.40
N ILE A 53 17.17 5.82 -12.46
CA ILE A 53 18.21 5.71 -11.44
C ILE A 53 17.73 6.32 -10.11
N GLU A 54 17.19 7.55 -10.13
CA GLU A 54 16.66 8.22 -8.94
C GLU A 54 15.55 7.40 -8.29
N ARG A 55 14.59 6.93 -9.09
CA ARG A 55 13.48 6.10 -8.63
C ARG A 55 13.99 4.79 -8.02
N THR A 56 14.95 4.14 -8.65
CA THR A 56 15.54 2.88 -8.16
C THR A 56 16.27 3.08 -6.85
N ALA A 57 17.10 4.11 -6.76
CA ALA A 57 17.83 4.45 -5.55
C ALA A 57 16.89 4.79 -4.38
N TYR A 58 15.85 5.59 -4.63
CA TYR A 58 14.85 5.91 -3.63
C TYR A 58 14.10 4.67 -3.14
N LYS A 59 13.64 3.80 -4.06
CA LYS A 59 12.94 2.56 -3.71
C LYS A 59 13.80 1.65 -2.83
N ILE A 60 15.06 1.43 -3.20
CA ILE A 60 15.96 0.58 -2.41
C ILE A 60 16.25 1.21 -1.04
N ALA A 61 16.43 2.53 -1.00
CA ALA A 61 16.66 3.24 0.25
C ALA A 61 15.46 3.19 1.21
N SER A 62 14.22 3.18 0.69
CA SER A 62 13.00 3.09 1.51
C SER A 62 12.73 1.67 2.00
N LEU A 63 13.05 0.66 1.19
CA LEU A 63 12.77 -0.75 1.49
C LEU A 63 13.79 -1.39 2.42
N LEU A 64 15.05 -0.95 2.35
CA LEU A 64 16.11 -1.48 3.21
C LEU A 64 16.37 -0.54 4.39
N PRO A 65 16.41 -1.05 5.64
CA PRO A 65 16.87 -0.26 6.78
C PRO A 65 18.33 0.14 6.56
N GLU A 66 18.78 1.17 7.28
CA GLU A 66 20.20 1.57 7.25
C GLU A 66 21.09 0.37 7.59
N SER A 67 21.79 -0.14 6.61
CA SER A 67 22.60 -1.34 6.70
C SER A 67 23.70 -1.33 5.64
N ALA A 68 24.71 -2.17 5.84
CA ALA A 68 25.77 -2.38 4.84
C ALA A 68 25.22 -2.79 3.47
N LYS A 69 24.14 -3.57 3.42
CA LYS A 69 23.47 -3.97 2.18
C LYS A 69 22.90 -2.77 1.44
N ARG A 70 22.17 -1.87 2.14
CA ARG A 70 21.64 -0.62 1.54
C ARG A 70 22.76 0.19 0.93
N THR A 71 23.84 0.41 1.66
CA THR A 71 25.02 1.15 1.17
C THR A 71 25.63 0.49 -0.06
N ALA A 72 25.74 -0.86 -0.08
CA ALA A 72 26.25 -1.59 -1.22
C ALA A 72 25.40 -1.40 -2.48
N TYR A 73 24.07 -1.53 -2.38
CA TYR A 73 23.16 -1.29 -3.52
C TYR A 73 23.22 0.16 -4.01
N ILE A 74 23.19 1.13 -3.10
CA ILE A 74 23.28 2.56 -3.46
C ILE A 74 24.61 2.86 -4.15
N SER A 75 25.72 2.28 -3.68
CA SER A 75 27.03 2.42 -4.33
C SER A 75 27.04 1.83 -5.74
N GLN A 76 26.43 0.66 -5.96
CA GLN A 76 26.31 0.06 -7.30
C GLN A 76 25.48 0.96 -8.24
N ILE A 77 24.33 1.47 -7.78
CA ILE A 77 23.50 2.40 -8.54
C ILE A 77 24.29 3.67 -8.89
N GLY A 78 25.06 4.21 -7.94
CA GLY A 78 25.89 5.38 -8.17
C GLY A 78 27.00 5.15 -9.20
N ASN A 79 27.59 3.95 -9.22
CA ASN A 79 28.57 3.59 -10.25
C ASN A 79 27.91 3.47 -11.63
N LEU A 80 26.72 2.86 -11.72
CA LEU A 80 25.96 2.82 -12.99
C LEU A 80 25.53 4.22 -13.44
N ALA A 81 25.17 5.09 -12.51
CA ALA A 81 24.87 6.48 -12.81
C ALA A 81 26.08 7.21 -13.40
N ARG A 82 27.29 6.96 -12.88
CA ARG A 82 28.52 7.53 -13.44
C ARG A 82 28.75 7.05 -14.86
N VAL A 83 28.72 5.74 -15.08
CA VAL A 83 28.91 5.16 -16.42
C VAL A 83 27.91 5.74 -17.43
N GLY A 84 26.62 5.82 -17.06
CA GLY A 84 25.59 6.35 -17.96
C GLY A 84 25.61 7.87 -18.11
N LEU A 85 25.68 8.61 -17.02
CA LEU A 85 25.40 10.06 -17.01
C LEU A 85 26.68 10.91 -17.03
N GLU A 86 27.81 10.43 -16.48
CA GLU A 86 29.10 11.10 -16.57
C GLU A 86 29.85 10.71 -17.86
N ASP A 87 29.99 9.40 -18.14
CA ASP A 87 30.75 8.88 -19.27
C ASP A 87 29.95 8.83 -20.56
N GLY A 88 28.60 8.68 -20.45
CA GLY A 88 27.68 8.65 -21.59
C GLY A 88 27.40 7.27 -22.18
N ASP A 89 27.74 6.19 -21.46
CA ASP A 89 27.50 4.81 -21.89
C ASP A 89 26.11 4.34 -21.42
N PHE A 90 25.05 4.89 -22.04
CA PHE A 90 23.65 4.64 -21.63
C PHE A 90 23.24 3.20 -21.72
N ALA A 91 23.70 2.45 -22.73
CA ALA A 91 23.34 1.05 -22.92
C ALA A 91 23.82 0.21 -21.73
N ILE A 92 25.11 0.35 -21.38
CA ILE A 92 25.72 -0.38 -20.25
C ILE A 92 25.03 -0.02 -18.93
N ALA A 93 24.75 1.27 -18.71
CA ALA A 93 24.09 1.71 -17.48
C ALA A 93 22.65 1.19 -17.37
N ARG A 94 21.89 1.16 -18.49
CA ARG A 94 20.51 0.67 -18.53
C ARG A 94 20.45 -0.84 -18.29
N ASP A 95 21.30 -1.60 -18.95
CA ASP A 95 21.37 -3.06 -18.80
C ASP A 95 21.83 -3.44 -17.37
N GLY A 96 22.86 -2.76 -16.85
CA GLY A 96 23.33 -2.98 -15.49
C GLY A 96 22.29 -2.60 -14.44
N LEU A 97 21.47 -1.55 -14.67
CA LEU A 97 20.38 -1.18 -13.78
C LEU A 97 19.25 -2.21 -13.81
N ALA A 98 18.94 -2.79 -14.98
CA ALA A 98 17.95 -3.85 -15.10
C ALA A 98 18.41 -5.12 -14.37
N GLU A 99 19.67 -5.54 -14.55
CA GLU A 99 20.25 -6.67 -13.83
C GLU A 99 20.26 -6.45 -12.30
N LEU A 100 20.61 -5.24 -11.86
CA LEU A 100 20.61 -4.89 -10.44
C LEU A 100 19.19 -4.97 -9.84
N LYS A 101 18.17 -4.50 -10.55
CA LYS A 101 16.75 -4.62 -10.15
C LYS A 101 16.33 -6.08 -10.01
N GLU A 102 16.71 -6.92 -10.95
CA GLU A 102 16.41 -8.36 -10.93
C GLU A 102 17.11 -9.05 -9.73
N ARG A 103 18.41 -8.78 -9.56
CA ARG A 103 19.18 -9.29 -8.41
C ARG A 103 18.60 -8.86 -7.08
N PHE A 104 18.20 -7.61 -6.94
CA PHE A 104 17.57 -7.10 -5.73
C PHE A 104 16.27 -7.87 -5.40
N VAL A 105 15.45 -8.17 -6.41
CA VAL A 105 14.23 -8.97 -6.23
C VAL A 105 14.55 -10.38 -5.75
N VAL A 106 15.58 -11.01 -6.32
CA VAL A 106 16.00 -12.37 -5.93
C VAL A 106 16.54 -12.40 -4.50
N ASP A 107 17.40 -11.44 -4.15
CA ASP A 107 18.12 -11.44 -2.88
C ASP A 107 17.27 -10.97 -1.70
N GLU A 108 16.47 -9.91 -1.89
CA GLU A 108 15.76 -9.22 -0.81
C GLU A 108 14.23 -9.35 -0.92
N GLY A 109 13.70 -9.70 -2.08
CA GLY A 109 12.25 -9.72 -2.34
C GLY A 109 11.49 -10.66 -1.41
N VAL A 110 12.06 -11.82 -1.06
CA VAL A 110 11.43 -12.79 -0.15
C VAL A 110 11.32 -12.21 1.26
N GLN A 111 12.36 -11.52 1.73
CA GLN A 111 12.36 -10.92 3.06
C GLN A 111 11.41 -9.73 3.14
N ILE A 112 11.44 -8.83 2.16
CA ILE A 112 10.53 -7.68 2.07
C ILE A 112 9.08 -8.15 2.07
N ARG A 113 8.77 -9.19 1.29
CA ARG A 113 7.46 -9.82 1.26
C ARG A 113 7.04 -10.36 2.63
N ARG A 114 7.92 -11.10 3.29
CA ARG A 114 7.66 -11.66 4.61
C ARG A 114 7.34 -10.56 5.63
N ASP A 115 8.14 -9.49 5.64
CA ASP A 115 7.95 -8.38 6.56
C ASP A 115 6.64 -7.63 6.29
N TYR A 116 6.27 -7.46 5.02
CA TYR A 116 4.98 -6.89 4.62
C TYR A 116 3.81 -7.74 5.10
N ILE A 117 3.83 -9.07 4.85
CA ILE A 117 2.78 -9.99 5.30
C ILE A 117 2.67 -9.97 6.83
N LEU A 118 3.80 -9.99 7.54
CA LEU A 118 3.79 -9.94 9.01
C LEU A 118 3.19 -8.63 9.54
N LYS A 119 3.52 -7.48 8.92
CA LYS A 119 2.91 -6.20 9.29
C LYS A 119 1.40 -6.24 9.09
N ILE A 120 0.91 -6.63 7.90
CA ILE A 120 -0.53 -6.72 7.64
C ILE A 120 -1.21 -7.68 8.61
N THR A 121 -0.64 -8.87 8.83
CA THR A 121 -1.20 -9.85 9.78
C THR A 121 -1.27 -9.27 11.19
N ALA A 122 -0.23 -8.57 11.65
CA ALA A 122 -0.24 -7.94 12.96
C ALA A 122 -1.35 -6.89 13.12
N TYR A 123 -1.58 -6.04 12.09
CA TYR A 123 -2.69 -5.09 12.07
C TYR A 123 -4.06 -5.79 12.03
N SER A 124 -4.19 -6.83 11.21
CA SER A 124 -5.42 -7.63 11.14
C SER A 124 -5.77 -8.25 12.48
N VAL A 125 -4.79 -8.79 13.20
CA VAL A 125 -4.98 -9.37 14.54
C VAL A 125 -5.36 -8.28 15.54
N ARG A 126 -4.68 -7.12 15.53
CA ARG A 126 -4.98 -6.02 16.44
C ARG A 126 -6.41 -5.47 16.30
N ILE A 127 -6.96 -5.48 15.10
CA ILE A 127 -8.34 -5.00 14.83
C ILE A 127 -9.33 -6.16 14.92
N GLY A 128 -8.98 -7.32 14.38
CA GLY A 128 -9.87 -8.48 14.33
C GLY A 128 -10.20 -9.04 15.72
N ILE A 129 -9.21 -9.17 16.62
CA ILE A 129 -9.47 -9.73 17.95
C ILE A 129 -10.47 -8.88 18.76
N PRO A 130 -10.34 -7.54 18.86
CA PRO A 130 -11.36 -6.71 19.48
C PRO A 130 -12.75 -6.85 18.84
N CYS A 131 -12.81 -6.86 17.50
CA CYS A 131 -14.08 -7.09 16.80
C CYS A 131 -14.70 -8.43 17.15
N LEU A 132 -13.92 -9.51 17.20
CA LEU A 132 -14.37 -10.83 17.58
C LEU A 132 -14.87 -10.85 19.04
N ALA A 133 -14.14 -10.23 19.96
CA ALA A 133 -14.54 -10.15 21.37
C ALA A 133 -15.86 -9.39 21.53
N VAL A 134 -16.02 -8.24 20.84
CA VAL A 134 -17.26 -7.47 20.82
C VAL A 134 -18.39 -8.28 20.18
N ALA A 135 -18.12 -8.98 19.08
CA ALA A 135 -19.12 -9.80 18.39
C ALA A 135 -19.67 -10.87 19.31
N ILE A 136 -18.80 -11.67 19.93
CA ILE A 136 -19.19 -12.74 20.85
C ILE A 136 -19.90 -12.16 22.08
N GLY A 137 -19.28 -11.15 22.72
CA GLY A 137 -19.86 -10.54 23.94
C GLY A 137 -21.22 -9.91 23.70
N ALA A 138 -21.38 -9.17 22.58
CA ALA A 138 -22.66 -8.57 22.23
C ALA A 138 -23.73 -9.61 21.85
N THR A 139 -23.34 -10.71 21.17
CA THR A 139 -24.28 -11.79 20.86
C THR A 139 -24.79 -12.42 22.14
N ILE A 140 -23.91 -12.84 23.05
CA ILE A 140 -24.27 -13.43 24.34
C ILE A 140 -25.13 -12.47 25.18
N ALA A 141 -24.70 -11.18 25.26
CA ALA A 141 -25.42 -10.19 26.04
C ALA A 141 -26.86 -9.94 25.54
N LEU A 142 -27.08 -9.99 24.22
CA LEU A 142 -28.43 -9.81 23.66
C LEU A 142 -29.31 -11.07 23.75
N GLU A 143 -28.70 -12.24 23.75
CA GLU A 143 -29.43 -13.52 23.95
C GLU A 143 -29.83 -13.71 25.41
N ASP A 144 -28.91 -13.48 26.36
CA ASP A 144 -29.14 -13.73 27.78
C ASP A 144 -29.91 -12.60 28.49
N TYR A 145 -29.79 -11.34 27.98
CA TYR A 145 -30.38 -10.17 28.62
C TYR A 145 -31.24 -9.33 27.67
N PRO A 146 -32.35 -9.86 27.10
CA PRO A 146 -33.22 -9.12 26.19
C PRO A 146 -33.84 -7.86 26.80
N ALA A 147 -33.89 -7.80 28.13
CA ALA A 147 -34.37 -6.61 28.89
C ALA A 147 -33.52 -5.34 28.61
N ILE A 148 -32.24 -5.48 28.20
CA ILE A 148 -31.39 -4.35 27.81
C ILE A 148 -32.04 -3.54 26.70
N LEU A 149 -32.65 -4.19 25.72
CA LEU A 149 -33.32 -3.54 24.60
C LEU A 149 -34.62 -2.85 25.01
N GLY A 150 -35.31 -3.38 26.02
CA GLY A 150 -36.59 -2.83 26.52
C GLY A 150 -36.47 -1.48 27.21
N GLY A 151 -35.31 -1.15 27.80
CA GLY A 151 -35.02 0.14 28.43
C GLY A 151 -34.54 1.25 27.45
N LEU A 152 -34.30 0.93 26.18
CA LEU A 152 -33.78 1.86 25.21
C LEU A 152 -34.88 2.46 24.32
N SER A 153 -34.61 3.68 23.79
CA SER A 153 -35.46 4.20 22.71
C SER A 153 -35.46 3.26 21.50
N LYS A 154 -36.54 3.23 20.71
CA LYS A 154 -36.67 2.36 19.52
C LYS A 154 -35.49 2.48 18.56
N ARG A 155 -34.90 3.70 18.41
CA ARG A 155 -33.72 3.92 17.55
C ARG A 155 -32.47 3.34 18.16
N ALA A 156 -32.24 3.55 19.45
CA ALA A 156 -31.08 3.03 20.18
C ALA A 156 -31.11 1.48 20.21
N ALA A 157 -32.30 0.90 20.48
CA ALA A 157 -32.49 -0.55 20.48
C ALA A 157 -32.12 -1.19 19.11
N LYS A 158 -32.56 -0.57 17.99
CA LYS A 158 -32.14 -1.04 16.64
C LYS A 158 -30.64 -0.98 16.43
N PHE A 159 -29.98 0.11 16.89
CA PHE A 159 -28.54 0.24 16.74
C PHE A 159 -27.77 -0.78 17.57
N VAL A 160 -28.19 -1.00 18.82
CA VAL A 160 -27.58 -2.01 19.69
C VAL A 160 -27.77 -3.42 19.14
N ALA A 161 -28.93 -3.72 18.57
CA ALA A 161 -29.18 -5.01 17.91
C ALA A 161 -28.31 -5.26 16.66
N LEU A 162 -27.80 -4.20 16.00
CA LEU A 162 -26.88 -4.29 14.87
C LEU A 162 -25.41 -4.49 15.27
N LEU A 163 -25.04 -4.13 16.50
CA LEU A 163 -23.68 -4.13 16.98
C LEU A 163 -22.95 -5.49 16.79
N PRO A 164 -23.53 -6.64 17.16
CA PRO A 164 -22.85 -7.92 16.94
C PRO A 164 -22.57 -8.20 15.47
N TYR A 165 -23.51 -7.89 14.58
CA TYR A 165 -23.33 -8.12 13.15
C TYR A 165 -22.25 -7.23 12.53
N MET A 166 -22.19 -5.95 12.94
CA MET A 166 -21.10 -5.03 12.56
C MET A 166 -19.74 -5.54 13.04
N ALA A 167 -19.68 -6.07 14.25
CA ALA A 167 -18.47 -6.63 14.80
C ALA A 167 -18.05 -7.94 14.08
N TRP A 168 -19.00 -8.80 13.69
CA TRP A 168 -18.75 -9.97 12.86
C TRP A 168 -18.23 -9.58 11.46
N VAL A 169 -18.78 -8.53 10.83
CA VAL A 169 -18.26 -7.98 9.57
C VAL A 169 -16.82 -7.47 9.76
N GLY A 170 -16.54 -6.75 10.86
CA GLY A 170 -15.20 -6.28 11.18
C GLY A 170 -14.17 -7.41 11.33
N TRP A 171 -14.54 -8.50 11.99
CA TRP A 171 -13.73 -9.72 12.07
C TRP A 171 -13.49 -10.33 10.69
N GLY A 172 -14.56 -10.53 9.89
CA GLY A 172 -14.46 -11.03 8.53
C GLY A 172 -13.57 -10.17 7.63
N LEU A 173 -13.68 -8.84 7.77
CA LEU A 173 -12.87 -7.89 7.03
C LEU A 173 -11.37 -8.04 7.34
N ALA A 174 -11.00 -8.20 8.62
CA ALA A 174 -9.62 -8.47 9.01
C ALA A 174 -9.08 -9.75 8.38
N LEU A 175 -9.88 -10.82 8.34
CA LEU A 175 -9.52 -12.05 7.64
C LEU A 175 -9.39 -11.85 6.13
N GLY A 176 -10.32 -11.12 5.49
CA GLY A 176 -10.32 -10.84 4.07
C GLY A 176 -9.08 -10.10 3.61
N VAL A 177 -8.63 -9.10 4.38
CA VAL A 177 -7.37 -8.37 4.13
C VAL A 177 -6.17 -9.31 4.22
N CYS A 178 -6.11 -10.20 5.21
CA CYS A 178 -5.07 -11.22 5.31
C CYS A 178 -5.07 -12.12 4.07
N PHE A 179 -6.21 -12.66 3.67
CA PHE A 179 -6.30 -13.51 2.47
C PHE A 179 -5.88 -12.77 1.21
N SER A 180 -6.28 -11.50 1.06
CA SER A 180 -5.86 -10.65 -0.05
C SER A 180 -4.34 -10.50 -0.10
N ALA A 181 -3.69 -10.25 1.05
CA ALA A 181 -2.24 -10.13 1.14
C ALA A 181 -1.51 -11.42 0.77
N PHE A 182 -2.02 -12.59 1.19
CA PHE A 182 -1.44 -13.88 0.85
C PHE A 182 -1.59 -14.25 -0.63
N THR A 183 -2.76 -13.99 -1.23
CA THR A 183 -3.08 -14.43 -2.59
C THR A 183 -2.44 -13.55 -3.66
N ARG A 184 -2.28 -12.25 -3.40
CA ARG A 184 -1.73 -11.28 -4.36
C ARG A 184 -0.24 -11.45 -4.65
N ASN A 185 0.48 -12.08 -3.76
CA ASN A 185 1.93 -12.08 -3.75
C ASN A 185 2.59 -13.23 -4.53
N ARG A 186 2.01 -13.65 -5.67
CA ARG A 186 2.57 -14.78 -6.43
C ARG A 186 3.76 -14.42 -7.31
N SER A 187 3.82 -13.21 -7.85
CA SER A 187 4.97 -12.75 -8.67
C SER A 187 5.46 -11.40 -8.16
N ILE A 188 6.69 -11.36 -7.68
CA ILE A 188 7.34 -10.13 -7.25
C ILE A 188 8.21 -9.64 -8.39
N THR A 189 7.91 -8.43 -8.89
CA THR A 189 8.79 -7.68 -9.79
C THR A 189 9.32 -6.47 -9.03
N PHE A 190 10.45 -5.91 -9.45
CA PHE A 190 11.00 -4.70 -8.83
C PHE A 190 10.00 -3.56 -8.78
N ASP A 191 9.19 -3.41 -9.82
CA ASP A 191 8.13 -2.39 -9.87
C ASP A 191 7.01 -2.66 -8.86
N SER A 192 6.61 -3.92 -8.70
CA SER A 192 5.57 -4.30 -7.74
C SER A 192 6.02 -4.16 -6.28
N ILE A 193 7.30 -4.40 -5.97
CA ILE A 193 7.85 -4.19 -4.63
C ILE A 193 7.68 -2.73 -4.19
N GLY A 194 7.87 -1.77 -5.08
CA GLY A 194 7.68 -0.35 -4.77
C GLY A 194 6.23 0.04 -4.45
N TYR A 195 5.23 -0.75 -4.86
CA TYR A 195 3.84 -0.53 -4.47
C TYR A 195 3.57 -0.91 -3.01
N PHE A 196 4.39 -1.77 -2.40
CA PHE A 196 4.23 -2.10 -0.97
C PHE A 196 4.57 -0.94 -0.04
N ASP A 197 5.46 -0.03 -0.48
CA ASP A 197 5.85 1.15 0.29
C ASP A 197 5.04 2.40 -0.11
N GLN A 198 4.51 2.41 -1.33
CA GLN A 198 3.63 3.46 -1.86
C GLN A 198 2.13 3.18 -1.62
N ASP A 199 1.79 2.21 -0.81
CA ASP A 199 0.46 2.21 -0.20
C ASP A 199 0.36 3.54 0.56
N LEU A 200 -0.14 4.55 -0.15
CA LEU A 200 -0.34 5.97 0.22
C LEU A 200 -1.12 6.14 1.54
N PHE A 201 -1.49 5.02 2.13
CA PHE A 201 -2.16 4.92 3.40
C PHE A 201 -1.32 4.04 4.32
N ASP A 202 -0.84 4.65 5.40
CA ASP A 202 -0.47 3.92 6.60
C ASP A 202 -1.46 2.74 6.77
N PRO A 203 -0.99 1.49 6.98
CA PRO A 203 -1.87 0.35 7.20
C PRO A 203 -3.03 0.65 8.14
N THR A 204 -2.83 1.54 9.12
CA THR A 204 -3.85 2.04 10.05
C THR A 204 -4.97 2.80 9.32
N LEU A 205 -4.63 3.72 8.42
CA LEU A 205 -5.62 4.47 7.63
C LEU A 205 -6.38 3.57 6.67
N ARG A 206 -5.71 2.60 6.07
CA ARG A 206 -6.32 1.59 5.22
C ARG A 206 -7.37 0.78 5.98
N TYR A 207 -7.02 0.26 7.16
CA TYR A 207 -7.98 -0.45 8.00
C TYR A 207 -9.13 0.45 8.48
N PHE A 208 -8.84 1.69 8.85
CA PHE A 208 -9.86 2.64 9.25
C PHE A 208 -10.87 2.90 8.12
N PHE A 209 -10.38 3.11 6.89
CA PHE A 209 -11.24 3.24 5.72
C PHE A 209 -12.10 1.99 5.49
N LEU A 210 -11.52 0.80 5.58
CA LEU A 210 -12.24 -0.45 5.40
C LEU A 210 -13.31 -0.67 6.47
N VAL A 211 -13.02 -0.33 7.73
CA VAL A 211 -13.99 -0.38 8.82
C VAL A 211 -15.17 0.55 8.53
N ILE A 212 -14.90 1.78 8.06
CA ILE A 212 -15.95 2.73 7.66
C ILE A 212 -16.79 2.13 6.52
N VAL A 213 -16.17 1.60 5.48
CA VAL A 213 -16.88 0.97 4.35
C VAL A 213 -17.72 -0.21 4.84
N GLY A 214 -17.16 -1.09 5.66
CA GLY A 214 -17.90 -2.22 6.25
C GLY A 214 -19.09 -1.77 7.08
N LEU A 215 -18.93 -0.70 7.88
CA LEU A 215 -19.99 -0.11 8.69
C LEU A 215 -21.10 0.47 7.81
N VAL A 216 -20.74 1.27 6.80
CA VAL A 216 -21.70 1.86 5.86
C VAL A 216 -22.47 0.74 5.13
N VAL A 217 -21.79 -0.27 4.60
CA VAL A 217 -22.43 -1.40 3.92
C VAL A 217 -23.37 -2.15 4.88
N SER A 218 -22.96 -2.37 6.14
CA SER A 218 -23.80 -3.02 7.15
C SER A 218 -25.07 -2.22 7.45
N VAL A 219 -24.98 -0.89 7.56
CA VAL A 219 -26.14 -0.01 7.78
C VAL A 219 -27.05 0.01 6.56
N LEU A 220 -26.51 0.07 5.35
CA LEU A 220 -27.29 0.03 4.11
C LEU A 220 -28.05 -1.29 3.96
N LEU A 221 -27.41 -2.42 4.30
CA LEU A 221 -28.02 -3.73 4.29
C LEU A 221 -29.13 -3.85 5.35
N ALA A 222 -28.86 -3.40 6.57
CA ALA A 222 -29.83 -3.45 7.66
C ALA A 222 -31.10 -2.62 7.40
N ASN A 223 -30.99 -1.56 6.57
CA ASN A 223 -32.11 -0.73 6.18
C ASN A 223 -32.71 -1.11 4.81
N ASN A 224 -32.27 -2.21 4.21
CA ASN A 224 -32.71 -2.66 2.88
C ASN A 224 -32.48 -1.64 1.74
N TRP A 225 -31.55 -0.70 1.91
CA TRP A 225 -31.29 0.37 0.91
C TRP A 225 -30.43 -0.10 -0.28
N LEU A 226 -29.68 -1.19 -0.10
CA LEU A 226 -28.88 -1.82 -1.17
C LEU A 226 -29.73 -2.75 -2.08
N ILE A 227 -31.00 -2.95 -1.78
CA ILE A 227 -31.81 -4.07 -2.29
C ILE A 227 -32.50 -3.77 -3.61
N ALA A 228 -32.51 -2.54 -4.13
CA ALA A 228 -33.21 -2.20 -5.37
C ALA A 228 -32.74 -2.94 -6.63
N GLY A 229 -31.60 -3.64 -6.58
CA GLY A 229 -31.06 -4.41 -7.71
C GLY A 229 -30.61 -5.85 -7.40
N VAL A 230 -30.62 -6.28 -6.13
CA VAL A 230 -30.03 -7.58 -5.70
C VAL A 230 -31.03 -8.34 -4.82
N THR A 231 -32.29 -8.19 -5.06
CA THR A 231 -33.40 -8.56 -4.17
C THR A 231 -33.59 -10.06 -3.90
N GLU A 232 -32.84 -10.95 -4.52
CA GLU A 232 -33.06 -12.40 -4.37
C GLU A 232 -31.84 -13.16 -3.84
N SER A 233 -30.76 -12.50 -3.41
CA SER A 233 -29.64 -13.26 -2.85
C SER A 233 -29.95 -13.70 -1.42
N LEU A 234 -29.95 -15.01 -1.22
CA LEU A 234 -30.04 -15.70 0.08
C LEU A 234 -29.12 -15.09 1.16
N LEU A 235 -27.98 -14.52 0.73
CA LEU A 235 -27.00 -13.86 1.59
C LEU A 235 -27.56 -12.62 2.29
N LEU A 236 -28.32 -11.77 1.58
CA LEU A 236 -28.82 -10.51 2.11
C LEU A 236 -29.98 -10.72 3.09
N ASN A 237 -30.87 -11.66 2.79
CA ASN A 237 -32.01 -11.98 3.66
C ASN A 237 -31.57 -12.60 4.99
N ASN A 238 -30.40 -13.22 5.03
CA ASN A 238 -29.85 -13.89 6.21
C ASN A 238 -28.79 -13.07 6.96
N PHE A 239 -28.40 -11.89 6.46
CA PHE A 239 -27.38 -11.05 7.09
C PHE A 239 -27.63 -10.75 8.56
N LEU A 240 -28.89 -10.46 8.93
CA LEU A 240 -29.30 -10.19 10.31
C LEU A 240 -29.70 -11.44 11.09
N LYS A 241 -29.61 -12.61 10.46
CA LYS A 241 -30.01 -13.88 11.12
C LYS A 241 -28.82 -14.77 11.44
N GLU A 242 -27.75 -14.67 10.67
CA GLU A 242 -26.61 -15.57 10.78
C GLU A 242 -25.28 -14.80 10.85
N ALA A 243 -24.53 -15.01 11.93
CA ALA A 243 -23.17 -14.45 12.10
C ALA A 243 -22.22 -14.86 10.97
N SER A 244 -22.39 -16.08 10.44
CA SER A 244 -21.59 -16.61 9.31
C SER A 244 -21.69 -15.76 8.06
N VAL A 245 -22.88 -15.24 7.75
CA VAL A 245 -23.13 -14.39 6.59
C VAL A 245 -22.44 -13.02 6.79
N ALA A 246 -22.49 -12.47 7.99
CA ALA A 246 -21.81 -11.21 8.32
C ALA A 246 -20.28 -11.36 8.18
N VAL A 247 -19.70 -12.45 8.68
CA VAL A 247 -18.26 -12.76 8.51
C VAL A 247 -17.89 -12.89 7.03
N LEU A 248 -18.67 -13.64 6.26
CA LEU A 248 -18.42 -13.87 4.84
C LEU A 248 -18.48 -12.56 4.04
N LEU A 249 -19.42 -11.69 4.35
CA LEU A 249 -19.51 -10.34 3.78
C LEU A 249 -18.24 -9.53 4.09
N GLY A 250 -17.80 -9.55 5.34
CA GLY A 250 -16.56 -8.90 5.76
C GLY A 250 -15.35 -9.43 4.99
N ILE A 251 -15.23 -10.76 4.83
CA ILE A 251 -14.15 -11.39 4.05
C ILE A 251 -14.18 -10.89 2.60
N LEU A 252 -15.34 -10.84 1.97
CA LEU A 252 -15.48 -10.39 0.60
C LEU A 252 -15.07 -8.91 0.44
N ILE A 253 -15.50 -8.04 1.36
CA ILE A 253 -15.12 -6.61 1.33
C ILE A 253 -13.61 -6.46 1.52
N GLY A 254 -13.02 -7.12 2.52
CA GLY A 254 -11.59 -7.05 2.79
C GLY A 254 -10.73 -7.64 1.67
N TYR A 255 -11.20 -8.69 1.02
CA TYR A 255 -10.54 -9.29 -0.14
C TYR A 255 -10.63 -8.42 -1.39
N ALA A 256 -11.77 -7.79 -1.63
CA ALA A 256 -12.04 -6.96 -2.80
C ALA A 256 -11.43 -5.54 -2.71
N GLU A 257 -11.02 -5.11 -1.51
CA GLU A 257 -10.52 -3.75 -1.25
C GLU A 257 -9.49 -3.25 -2.28
N PRO A 258 -8.49 -4.02 -2.66
CA PRO A 258 -7.50 -3.54 -3.62
C PRO A 258 -8.10 -3.22 -5.01
N ASN A 259 -9.13 -3.95 -5.40
CA ASN A 259 -9.82 -3.70 -6.66
C ASN A 259 -10.69 -2.44 -6.58
N VAL A 260 -11.31 -2.19 -5.42
CA VAL A 260 -12.11 -0.97 -5.16
C VAL A 260 -11.22 0.26 -5.23
N THR A 261 -10.07 0.25 -4.56
CA THR A 261 -9.11 1.36 -4.59
C THR A 261 -8.62 1.64 -6.01
N ARG A 262 -8.32 0.60 -6.79
CA ARG A 262 -7.91 0.74 -8.19
C ARG A 262 -9.01 1.35 -9.05
N LEU A 263 -10.25 0.88 -8.93
CA LEU A 263 -11.40 1.43 -9.65
C LEU A 263 -11.65 2.90 -9.32
N VAL A 264 -11.54 3.29 -8.06
CA VAL A 264 -11.68 4.69 -7.65
C VAL A 264 -10.58 5.55 -8.28
N THR A 265 -9.34 5.10 -8.25
CA THR A 265 -8.21 5.83 -8.84
C THR A 265 -8.37 5.97 -10.36
N GLU A 266 -8.70 4.90 -11.07
CA GLU A 266 -8.93 4.92 -12.53
C GLU A 266 -10.10 5.84 -12.90
N THR A 267 -11.15 5.89 -12.06
CA THR A 267 -12.31 6.77 -12.29
C THR A 267 -11.91 8.23 -12.08
N LEU A 268 -11.17 8.55 -11.02
CA LEU A 268 -10.68 9.90 -10.74
C LEU A 268 -9.74 10.41 -11.85
N ASP A 269 -8.85 9.56 -12.34
CA ASP A 269 -7.95 9.89 -13.45
C ASP A 269 -8.73 10.15 -14.74
N THR A 270 -9.80 9.39 -14.98
CA THR A 270 -10.68 9.59 -16.13
C THR A 270 -11.44 10.91 -16.05
N ILE A 271 -11.95 11.26 -14.87
CA ILE A 271 -12.61 12.55 -14.62
C ILE A 271 -11.61 13.70 -14.82
N LYS A 272 -10.40 13.58 -14.26
CA LYS A 272 -9.37 14.61 -14.38
C LYS A 272 -8.95 14.86 -15.84
N ARG A 273 -8.87 13.81 -16.66
CA ARG A 273 -8.59 13.94 -18.11
C ARG A 273 -9.71 14.58 -18.91
N ARG A 274 -10.95 14.51 -18.44
CA ARG A 274 -12.10 15.14 -19.10
C ARG A 274 -12.29 16.63 -18.73
N THR A 275 -11.66 17.06 -17.64
CA THR A 275 -11.74 18.44 -17.14
C THR A 275 -10.52 19.29 -17.53
N GLN A 276 -9.52 18.70 -18.17
CA GLN A 276 -8.40 19.36 -18.86
C GLN A 276 -8.63 19.40 -20.38
#